data_4c01ce1d5d930ca05953cdafcaccbaba
#
_entry.id   4c01ce1d5d930ca05953cdafcaccbaba
#
_cell.length_a   1.000
_cell.length_b   1.000
_cell.length_c   1.000
_cell.angle_alpha   90.00
_cell.angle_beta   90.00
_cell.angle_gamma   90.00
#
_symmetry.space_group_name_H-M   'P 1'
#
loop_
_entity.id
_entity.type
_entity.pdbx_description
1 polymer ?
#
loop_
_entity_poly.entity_id
_entity_poly.type
_entity_poly.pdbx_seq_one_letter_code
_entity_poly.pdbx_strand_id
1 'polypeptide(L)'
;PDEDIRGLTIERAKELYKRDYWDRFKTGLLPNRLRHIYVDMCINMGGGRAVKILQEACNSKNSYKIDVDGGMGKDTIKASSNVEDFRLRAYRVMYYAELCMKKPKMEKYWVGWFRRSCEV
;
A
#
# COMPACT_ATOMS: atom_id res chain seq x y z
N PRO A 1 -16.82 -3.52 12.59
CA PRO A 1 -17.47 -4.75 12.20
C PRO A 1 -18.83 -4.98 12.80
N ASP A 2 -19.03 -4.69 14.10
CA ASP A 2 -20.30 -4.95 14.76
C ASP A 2 -21.26 -3.78 14.74
N GLU A 3 -20.86 -2.65 14.17
CA GLU A 3 -21.67 -1.45 14.12
C GLU A 3 -22.57 -1.42 12.89
N ASP A 4 -23.78 -0.92 13.08
CA ASP A 4 -24.69 -0.67 11.95
C ASP A 4 -24.15 0.50 11.13
N ILE A 5 -23.79 0.23 9.89
CA ILE A 5 -23.26 1.25 8.97
C ILE A 5 -24.23 2.43 8.84
N ARG A 6 -25.54 2.17 8.85
CA ARG A 6 -26.55 3.23 8.72
C ARG A 6 -26.59 4.18 9.90
N GLY A 7 -26.07 3.77 11.06
CA GLY A 7 -26.01 4.59 12.26
C GLY A 7 -24.67 5.28 12.48
N LEU A 8 -23.71 5.14 11.56
CA LEU A 8 -22.39 5.72 11.74
C LEU A 8 -22.40 7.25 11.56
N THR A 9 -21.75 7.94 12.47
CA THR A 9 -21.41 9.34 12.32
C THR A 9 -20.12 9.47 11.51
N ILE A 10 -19.82 10.67 11.02
CA ILE A 10 -18.56 10.95 10.31
C ILE A 10 -17.38 10.68 11.24
N GLU A 11 -17.47 11.11 12.51
CA GLU A 11 -16.42 10.91 13.51
C GLU A 11 -16.16 9.43 13.76
N ARG A 12 -17.22 8.64 13.89
CA ARG A 12 -17.07 7.19 14.11
C ARG A 12 -16.50 6.48 12.89
N ALA A 13 -16.91 6.90 11.69
CA ALA A 13 -16.36 6.36 10.45
C ALA A 13 -14.86 6.63 10.34
N LYS A 14 -14.41 7.82 10.73
CA LYS A 14 -12.99 8.18 10.76
C LYS A 14 -12.21 7.33 11.77
N GLU A 15 -12.78 7.11 12.95
CA GLU A 15 -12.15 6.26 13.98
C GLU A 15 -11.97 4.83 13.49
N LEU A 16 -13.00 4.26 12.85
CA LEU A 16 -12.96 2.91 12.31
C LEU A 16 -11.93 2.79 11.18
N TYR A 17 -11.88 3.78 10.29
CA TYR A 17 -10.90 3.84 9.22
C TYR A 17 -9.48 3.87 9.78
N LYS A 18 -9.24 4.76 10.77
CA LYS A 18 -7.93 4.88 11.39
C LYS A 18 -7.51 3.58 12.06
N ARG A 19 -8.41 2.95 12.82
CA ARG A 19 -8.13 1.69 13.51
C ARG A 19 -7.84 0.55 12.54
N ASP A 20 -8.69 0.37 11.52
CA ASP A 20 -8.68 -0.81 10.67
C ASP A 20 -7.64 -0.73 9.55
N TYR A 21 -7.27 0.46 9.12
CA TYR A 21 -6.34 0.64 8.01
C TYR A 21 -5.08 1.39 8.38
N TRP A 22 -5.21 2.51 9.09
CA TRP A 22 -4.06 3.34 9.42
C TRP A 22 -3.19 2.73 10.50
N ASP A 23 -3.77 2.44 11.67
CA ASP A 23 -3.02 1.94 12.82
C ASP A 23 -2.62 0.48 12.63
N ARG A 24 -3.54 -0.34 12.12
CA ARG A 24 -3.29 -1.76 11.90
C ARG A 24 -2.10 -2.01 10.98
N PHE A 25 -1.95 -1.22 9.93
CA PHE A 25 -0.87 -1.39 8.97
C PHE A 25 0.32 -0.47 9.24
N LYS A 26 0.34 0.20 10.39
CA LYS A 26 1.46 1.03 10.84
C LYS A 26 1.79 2.17 9.88
N THR A 27 0.80 2.70 9.20
CA THR A 27 0.95 3.74 8.18
C THR A 27 1.66 4.98 8.74
N GLY A 28 1.35 5.37 9.97
CA GLY A 28 1.94 6.55 10.60
C GLY A 28 3.44 6.47 10.83
N LEU A 29 4.04 5.27 10.74
CA LEU A 29 5.49 5.09 10.90
C LEU A 29 6.27 5.33 9.62
N LEU A 30 5.58 5.43 8.48
CA LEU A 30 6.20 5.70 7.19
C LEU A 30 6.41 7.20 6.97
N PRO A 31 7.33 7.58 6.06
CA PRO A 31 7.44 8.97 5.63
C PRO A 31 6.10 9.49 5.11
N ASN A 32 5.80 10.75 5.41
CA ASN A 32 4.52 11.36 5.06
C ASN A 32 4.17 11.19 3.57
N ARG A 33 5.16 11.35 2.69
CA ARG A 33 4.98 11.23 1.23
C ARG A 33 4.49 9.85 0.76
N LEU A 34 4.68 8.80 1.60
CA LEU A 34 4.31 7.42 1.24
C LEU A 34 2.97 6.99 1.85
N ARG A 35 2.47 7.73 2.83
CA ARG A 35 1.33 7.27 3.66
C ARG A 35 0.07 7.05 2.86
N HIS A 36 -0.33 8.02 2.04
CA HIS A 36 -1.56 7.90 1.26
C HIS A 36 -1.49 6.78 0.24
N ILE A 37 -0.36 6.65 -0.44
CA ILE A 37 -0.15 5.58 -1.42
C ILE A 37 -0.23 4.22 -0.72
N TYR A 38 0.49 4.10 0.39
CA TYR A 38 0.57 2.84 1.13
C TYR A 38 -0.78 2.40 1.69
N VAL A 39 -1.51 3.30 2.36
CA VAL A 39 -2.82 2.92 2.94
C VAL A 39 -3.82 2.57 1.85
N ASP A 40 -3.78 3.26 0.72
CA ASP A 40 -4.62 2.91 -0.42
C ASP A 40 -4.29 1.52 -0.97
N MET A 41 -3.01 1.17 -1.01
CA MET A 41 -2.58 -0.17 -1.38
C MET A 41 -3.11 -1.22 -0.40
N CYS A 42 -3.04 -0.94 0.90
CA CYS A 42 -3.59 -1.85 1.92
C CYS A 42 -5.08 -2.11 1.72
N ILE A 43 -5.84 -1.07 1.40
CA ILE A 43 -7.28 -1.18 1.16
C ILE A 43 -7.57 -2.00 -0.10
N ASN A 44 -6.81 -1.78 -1.17
CA ASN A 44 -7.10 -2.37 -2.48
C ASN A 44 -6.54 -3.77 -2.67
N MET A 45 -5.43 -4.12 -2.01
CA MET A 45 -4.77 -5.40 -2.25
C MET A 45 -4.41 -6.17 -0.98
N GLY A 46 -4.73 -5.62 0.18
CA GLY A 46 -4.36 -6.21 1.47
C GLY A 46 -2.99 -5.78 1.96
N GLY A 47 -2.83 -5.80 3.29
CA GLY A 47 -1.61 -5.31 3.93
C GLY A 47 -0.36 -6.09 3.58
N GLY A 48 -0.45 -7.42 3.51
CA GLY A 48 0.71 -8.26 3.19
C GLY A 48 1.29 -7.95 1.82
N ARG A 49 0.43 -7.82 0.80
CA ARG A 49 0.87 -7.48 -0.54
C ARG A 49 1.40 -6.06 -0.61
N ALA A 50 0.73 -5.11 0.04
CA ALA A 50 1.17 -3.72 0.08
C ALA A 50 2.58 -3.60 0.67
N VAL A 51 2.85 -4.30 1.78
CA VAL A 51 4.17 -4.29 2.39
C VAL A 51 5.22 -4.92 1.49
N LYS A 52 4.91 -6.02 0.81
CA LYS A 52 5.85 -6.64 -0.14
C LYS A 52 6.25 -5.68 -1.25
N ILE A 53 5.29 -4.95 -1.81
CA ILE A 53 5.56 -3.96 -2.86
C ILE A 53 6.45 -2.84 -2.31
N LEU A 54 6.16 -2.36 -1.10
CA LEU A 54 7.00 -1.36 -0.45
C LEU A 54 8.42 -1.88 -0.24
N GLN A 55 8.57 -3.12 0.21
CA GLN A 55 9.87 -3.74 0.42
C GLN A 55 10.66 -3.88 -0.88
N GLU A 56 9.99 -4.23 -1.97
CA GLU A 56 10.63 -4.27 -3.29
C GLU A 56 11.10 -2.87 -3.72
N ALA A 57 10.29 -1.85 -3.50
CA ALA A 57 10.68 -0.46 -3.77
C ALA A 57 11.89 -0.05 -2.93
N CYS A 58 11.91 -0.42 -1.65
CA CYS A 58 13.07 -0.19 -0.77
C CYS A 58 14.33 -0.83 -1.33
N ASN A 59 14.22 -2.08 -1.77
CA ASN A 59 15.36 -2.82 -2.31
C ASN A 59 15.88 -2.23 -3.62
N SER A 60 15.00 -1.63 -4.40
CA SER A 60 15.43 -0.97 -5.64
C SER A 60 16.18 0.33 -5.38
N LYS A 61 15.95 0.96 -4.24
CA LYS A 61 16.56 2.24 -3.88
C LYS A 61 17.85 2.09 -3.13
N ASN A 62 17.89 1.16 -2.18
CA ASN A 62 19.01 1.04 -1.24
C ASN A 62 20.07 0.08 -1.73
N SER A 63 21.33 0.33 -1.32
CA SER A 63 22.45 -0.56 -1.62
C SER A 63 22.36 -1.85 -0.81
N TYR A 64 21.77 -1.79 0.40
CA TYR A 64 21.49 -2.97 1.21
C TYR A 64 20.10 -3.50 0.89
N LYS A 65 19.88 -4.78 1.12
CA LYS A 65 18.59 -5.43 0.84
C LYS A 65 17.91 -5.87 2.13
N ILE A 66 16.59 -5.76 2.15
CA ILE A 66 15.75 -6.30 3.22
C ILE A 66 14.94 -7.46 2.67
N ASP A 67 14.42 -8.30 3.58
CA ASP A 67 13.56 -9.41 3.17
C ASP A 67 12.21 -8.91 2.67
N VAL A 68 11.73 -9.50 1.57
CA VAL A 68 10.39 -9.22 1.03
C VAL A 68 9.44 -10.26 1.59
N ASP A 69 9.02 -10.04 2.83
CA ASP A 69 8.24 -11.01 3.61
C ASP A 69 6.82 -10.55 3.91
N GLY A 70 6.46 -9.30 3.58
CA GLY A 70 5.13 -8.75 3.84
C GLY A 70 4.94 -8.27 5.27
N GLY A 71 5.98 -8.25 6.09
CA GLY A 71 5.92 -7.77 7.47
C GLY A 71 6.48 -6.35 7.61
N MET A 72 5.70 -5.47 8.21
CA MET A 72 6.13 -4.10 8.47
C MET A 72 6.94 -4.04 9.77
N GLY A 73 8.23 -4.29 9.67
CA GLY A 73 9.16 -4.24 10.80
C GLY A 73 10.07 -3.03 10.75
N LYS A 74 10.98 -2.96 11.71
CA LYS A 74 11.94 -1.84 11.83
C LYS A 74 12.79 -1.68 10.56
N ASP A 75 13.21 -2.78 9.95
CA ASP A 75 14.07 -2.75 8.78
C ASP A 75 13.34 -2.13 7.57
N THR A 76 12.08 -2.48 7.39
CA THR A 76 11.26 -1.93 6.32
C THR A 76 11.02 -0.44 6.54
N ILE A 77 10.68 -0.03 7.76
CA ILE A 77 10.44 1.37 8.11
C ILE A 77 11.71 2.18 7.84
N LYS A 78 12.86 1.70 8.30
CA LYS A 78 14.14 2.37 8.08
C LYS A 78 14.46 2.46 6.57
N ALA A 79 14.30 1.36 5.85
CA ALA A 79 14.60 1.31 4.43
C ALA A 79 13.69 2.22 3.61
N SER A 80 12.47 2.48 4.08
CA SER A 80 11.51 3.36 3.39
C SER A 80 11.84 4.84 3.50
N SER A 81 12.76 5.23 4.38
CA SER A 81 13.04 6.64 4.70
C SER A 81 13.47 7.47 3.49
N ASN A 82 14.12 6.86 2.51
CA ASN A 82 14.62 7.52 1.30
C ASN A 82 13.90 7.07 0.03
N VAL A 83 12.80 6.34 0.16
CA VAL A 83 12.00 5.91 -1.00
C VAL A 83 11.13 7.06 -1.48
N GLU A 84 11.23 7.39 -2.75
CA GLU A 84 10.42 8.43 -3.37
C GLU A 84 8.99 7.93 -3.57
N ASP A 85 8.03 8.85 -3.55
CA ASP A 85 6.62 8.50 -3.80
C ASP A 85 6.44 7.88 -5.19
N PHE A 86 7.10 8.44 -6.21
CA PHE A 86 7.01 7.91 -7.57
C PHE A 86 7.59 6.50 -7.69
N ARG A 87 8.58 6.15 -6.86
CA ARG A 87 9.15 4.80 -6.86
C ARG A 87 8.14 3.79 -6.35
N LEU A 88 7.46 4.11 -5.25
CA LEU A 88 6.42 3.22 -4.72
C LEU A 88 5.27 3.06 -5.71
N ARG A 89 4.88 4.15 -6.38
CA ARG A 89 3.84 4.11 -7.42
C ARG A 89 4.27 3.22 -8.59
N ALA A 90 5.52 3.32 -9.00
CA ALA A 90 6.06 2.51 -10.11
C ALA A 90 6.00 1.01 -9.78
N TYR A 91 6.37 0.62 -8.55
CA TYR A 91 6.32 -0.78 -8.13
C TYR A 91 4.89 -1.27 -7.99
N ARG A 92 3.96 -0.41 -7.57
CA ARG A 92 2.53 -0.74 -7.57
C ARG A 92 2.02 -1.01 -8.98
N VAL A 93 2.37 -0.15 -9.93
CA VAL A 93 2.00 -0.33 -11.35
C VAL A 93 2.56 -1.64 -11.90
N MET A 94 3.81 -1.93 -11.58
CA MET A 94 4.47 -3.16 -12.02
C MET A 94 3.75 -4.40 -11.48
N TYR A 95 3.32 -4.38 -10.22
CA TYR A 95 2.54 -5.47 -9.65
C TYR A 95 1.26 -5.74 -10.46
N TYR A 96 0.51 -4.69 -10.79
CA TYR A 96 -0.72 -4.84 -11.55
C TYR A 96 -0.45 -5.32 -12.99
N ALA A 97 0.61 -4.81 -13.61
CA ALA A 97 1.01 -5.25 -14.95
C ALA A 97 1.34 -6.75 -14.96
N GLU A 98 2.12 -7.21 -13.97
CA GLU A 98 2.46 -8.63 -13.83
C GLU A 98 1.23 -9.48 -13.57
N LEU A 99 0.29 -8.98 -12.75
CA LEU A 99 -0.95 -9.67 -12.47
C LEU A 99 -1.79 -9.87 -13.75
N CYS A 100 -1.89 -8.83 -14.58
CA CYS A 100 -2.60 -8.90 -15.85
C CYS A 100 -1.92 -9.88 -16.83
N MET A 101 -0.60 -9.92 -16.83
CA MET A 101 0.15 -10.86 -17.68
C MET A 101 -0.06 -12.32 -17.27
N LYS A 102 -0.10 -12.57 -15.95
CA LYS A 102 -0.35 -13.92 -15.42
C LYS A 102 -1.80 -14.34 -15.55
N LYS A 103 -2.73 -13.40 -15.46
CA LYS A 103 -4.18 -13.62 -15.48
C LYS A 103 -4.80 -12.66 -16.47
N PRO A 104 -4.80 -12.98 -17.79
CA PRO A 104 -5.31 -12.07 -18.81
C PRO A 104 -6.74 -11.59 -18.60
N LYS A 105 -7.57 -12.34 -17.88
CA LYS A 105 -8.93 -11.94 -17.52
C LYS A 105 -8.95 -10.65 -16.68
N MET A 106 -7.86 -10.33 -16.00
CA MET A 106 -7.75 -9.14 -15.16
C MET A 106 -7.45 -7.87 -15.96
N GLU A 107 -7.12 -7.99 -17.24
CA GLU A 107 -6.80 -6.84 -18.09
C GLU A 107 -7.91 -5.78 -18.12
N LYS A 108 -9.17 -6.21 -17.97
CA LYS A 108 -10.31 -5.29 -17.91
C LYS A 108 -10.21 -4.28 -16.77
N TYR A 109 -9.41 -4.56 -15.74
CA TYR A 109 -9.22 -3.67 -14.59
C TYR A 109 -7.97 -2.79 -14.73
N TRP A 110 -7.16 -3.03 -15.77
CA TRP A 110 -5.83 -2.44 -15.90
C TRP A 110 -5.85 -0.91 -15.89
N VAL A 111 -6.70 -0.30 -16.68
CA VAL A 111 -6.75 1.17 -16.78
C VAL A 111 -7.11 1.79 -15.43
N GLY A 112 -8.10 1.23 -14.74
CA GLY A 112 -8.51 1.71 -13.42
C GLY A 112 -7.38 1.56 -12.39
N TRP A 113 -6.71 0.43 -12.35
CA TRP A 113 -5.58 0.19 -11.45
C TRP A 113 -4.41 1.14 -11.75
N PHE A 114 -4.11 1.35 -13.02
CA PHE A 114 -3.05 2.28 -13.43
C PHE A 114 -3.37 3.71 -12.99
N ARG A 115 -4.58 4.19 -13.27
CA ARG A 115 -5.00 5.53 -12.84
C ARG A 115 -4.90 5.69 -11.33
N ARG A 116 -5.42 4.74 -10.59
CA ARG A 116 -5.38 4.79 -9.12
C ARG A 116 -3.95 4.84 -8.61
N SER A 117 -3.07 4.06 -9.20
CA SER A 117 -1.65 4.04 -8.80
C SER A 117 -0.95 5.37 -9.03
N CYS A 118 -1.36 6.11 -10.05
CA CYS A 118 -0.75 7.40 -10.40
C CYS A 118 -1.39 8.57 -9.64
N GLU A 119 -2.67 8.50 -9.30
CA GLU A 119 -3.45 9.65 -8.80
C GLU A 119 -3.59 9.71 -7.27
N VAL A 120 -3.42 8.61 -6.58
CA VAL A 120 -3.61 8.57 -5.11
C VAL A 120 -2.53 9.35 -4.36
#